data_afeddbdb1ff7aa35a2224d4684ea038e
#
_entry.id   afeddbdb1ff7aa35a2224d4684ea038e
#
_cell.length_a   1.000
_cell.length_b   1.000
_cell.length_c   1.000
_cell.angle_alpha   90.00
_cell.angle_beta   90.00
_cell.angle_gamma   90.00
#
_symmetry.space_group_name_H-M   'P 1'
#
loop_
_entity.id
_entity.type
_entity.pdbx_description
1 polymer ?
#
loop_
_entity_poly.entity_id
_entity_poly.type
_entity_poly.pdbx_seq_one_letter_code
_entity_poly.pdbx_strand_id
1 'polypeptide(L)'
;MPETSHITIGVAELADRLRDGRRPVLLDVRYDPQREGSGHAAFARGHIPGAVHVDLPGELARPGRPEEGRHPLPEPGDLQASARRWGINEDSDIVVYDARAGLSAGRAWWLLRWAGLESVRILDGGLGAWTASGHPLSLEPSAPLPGDVVLTSGRLPVIDADQAAEYARRGLLFDARGSDAYERGHIPGALSLPAAANLGEAGTLLAPEALRARYAALLPGGQPQRPPGPAPFAVYCGSGVAAAFQVSVLAALDIPVALYPGSWSAWSADPRRETALGPGPDPADLESGG
;
A
#
# COMPACT_ATOMS: atom_id res chain seq x y z
N MET A 1 -1.96 3.85 23.94
CA MET A 1 -2.48 3.27 22.67
C MET A 1 -1.28 2.97 21.80
N PRO A 2 -1.19 1.83 21.13
CA PRO A 2 -0.08 1.60 20.19
C PRO A 2 -0.17 2.66 19.09
N GLU A 3 0.96 3.28 18.78
CA GLU A 3 1.08 4.43 17.86
C GLU A 3 0.70 4.13 16.40
N THR A 4 0.52 2.86 16.03
CA THR A 4 0.05 2.42 14.71
C THR A 4 -1.47 2.35 14.59
N SER A 5 -2.22 2.60 15.67
CA SER A 5 -3.68 2.40 15.75
C SER A 5 -4.51 3.27 14.78
N HIS A 6 -3.93 4.30 14.19
CA HIS A 6 -4.61 5.13 13.19
C HIS A 6 -4.46 4.59 11.75
N ILE A 7 -3.53 3.64 11.52
CA ILE A 7 -3.29 3.01 10.20
C ILE A 7 -3.81 1.59 10.15
N THR A 8 -3.72 0.85 11.27
CA THR A 8 -4.15 -0.54 11.36
C THR A 8 -5.23 -0.76 12.40
N ILE A 9 -5.98 -1.84 12.26
CA ILE A 9 -6.94 -2.35 13.24
C ILE A 9 -6.62 -3.82 13.50
N GLY A 10 -6.61 -4.22 14.77
CA GLY A 10 -6.44 -5.61 15.17
C GLY A 10 -7.72 -6.43 14.97
N VAL A 11 -7.57 -7.77 14.84
CA VAL A 11 -8.70 -8.69 14.67
C VAL A 11 -9.71 -8.59 15.81
N ALA A 12 -9.26 -8.54 17.06
CA ALA A 12 -10.14 -8.46 18.21
C ALA A 12 -11.00 -7.18 18.20
N GLU A 13 -10.39 -6.02 17.91
CA GLU A 13 -11.11 -4.74 17.81
C GLU A 13 -12.15 -4.78 16.68
N LEU A 14 -11.78 -5.32 15.50
CA LEU A 14 -12.72 -5.45 14.38
C LEU A 14 -13.89 -6.35 14.74
N ALA A 15 -13.62 -7.52 15.37
CA ALA A 15 -14.66 -8.45 15.78
C ALA A 15 -15.62 -7.83 16.80
N ASP A 16 -15.11 -7.03 17.75
CA ASP A 16 -15.93 -6.30 18.73
C ASP A 16 -16.83 -5.27 18.03
N ARG A 17 -16.30 -4.49 17.10
CA ARG A 17 -17.09 -3.52 16.34
C ARG A 17 -18.22 -4.16 15.53
N LEU A 18 -17.95 -5.30 14.91
CA LEU A 18 -18.96 -6.04 14.13
C LEU A 18 -20.07 -6.58 15.04
N ARG A 19 -19.74 -7.06 16.25
CA ARG A 19 -20.74 -7.54 17.25
C ARG A 19 -21.59 -6.40 17.82
N ASP A 20 -20.99 -5.26 18.11
CA ASP A 20 -21.64 -4.09 18.70
C ASP A 20 -22.50 -3.29 17.71
N GLY A 21 -22.60 -3.74 16.45
CA GLY A 21 -23.37 -3.05 15.41
C GLY A 21 -22.69 -1.80 14.84
N ARG A 22 -21.48 -1.46 15.29
CA ARG A 22 -20.64 -0.38 14.73
C ARG A 22 -19.86 -0.90 13.52
N ARG A 23 -20.58 -1.16 12.44
CA ARG A 23 -20.04 -1.85 11.27
C ARG A 23 -19.26 -0.89 10.38
N PRO A 24 -17.93 -1.01 10.30
CA PRO A 24 -17.16 -0.33 9.27
C PRO A 24 -17.54 -0.84 7.88
N VAL A 25 -17.28 -0.07 6.85
CA VAL A 25 -17.25 -0.55 5.46
C VAL A 25 -16.04 -1.46 5.33
N LEU A 26 -16.28 -2.75 5.06
CA LEU A 26 -15.22 -3.75 4.91
C LEU A 26 -14.93 -3.98 3.43
N LEU A 27 -13.67 -3.78 3.03
CA LEU A 27 -13.23 -3.97 1.65
C LEU A 27 -12.24 -5.13 1.55
N ASP A 28 -12.62 -6.17 0.83
CA ASP A 28 -11.78 -7.32 0.53
C ASP A 28 -11.00 -7.07 -0.77
N VAL A 29 -9.71 -6.80 -0.64
CA VAL A 29 -8.80 -6.45 -1.75
C VAL A 29 -7.93 -7.64 -2.13
N ARG A 30 -8.45 -8.86 -2.04
CA ARG A 30 -7.69 -10.04 -2.44
C ARG A 30 -7.41 -10.01 -3.94
N TYR A 31 -6.14 -10.10 -4.27
CA TYR A 31 -5.62 -10.04 -5.63
C TYR A 31 -4.39 -10.94 -5.77
N ASP A 32 -4.35 -11.73 -6.83
CA ASP A 32 -3.18 -12.51 -7.23
C ASP A 32 -2.68 -12.00 -8.59
N PRO A 33 -1.49 -11.40 -8.67
CA PRO A 33 -0.96 -10.86 -9.92
C PRO A 33 -0.68 -11.92 -11.01
N GLN A 34 -0.71 -13.21 -10.64
CA GLN A 34 -0.47 -14.32 -11.57
C GLN A 34 -1.77 -14.95 -12.07
N ARG A 35 -2.94 -14.59 -11.50
CA ARG A 35 -4.24 -15.20 -11.82
C ARG A 35 -5.34 -14.15 -11.86
N GLU A 36 -5.67 -13.72 -13.06
CA GLU A 36 -6.80 -12.81 -13.28
C GLU A 36 -8.12 -13.40 -12.73
N GLY A 37 -8.95 -12.56 -12.12
CA GLY A 37 -10.22 -12.96 -11.51
C GLY A 37 -10.12 -13.83 -10.25
N SER A 38 -8.92 -14.17 -9.81
CA SER A 38 -8.71 -15.01 -8.62
C SER A 38 -9.22 -14.38 -7.33
N GLY A 39 -9.18 -13.05 -7.22
CA GLY A 39 -9.68 -12.29 -6.06
C GLY A 39 -11.17 -12.52 -5.86
N HIS A 40 -11.98 -12.34 -6.90
CA HIS A 40 -13.41 -12.60 -6.86
C HIS A 40 -13.73 -14.06 -6.52
N ALA A 41 -13.06 -15.01 -7.15
CA ALA A 41 -13.23 -16.43 -6.86
C ALA A 41 -12.81 -16.79 -5.41
N ALA A 42 -11.79 -16.14 -4.86
CA ALA A 42 -11.39 -16.32 -3.46
C ALA A 42 -12.41 -15.71 -2.50
N PHE A 43 -12.96 -14.53 -2.82
CA PHE A 43 -14.04 -13.89 -2.06
C PHE A 43 -15.28 -14.79 -1.97
N ALA A 44 -15.72 -15.36 -3.09
CA ALA A 44 -16.88 -16.26 -3.15
C ALA A 44 -16.69 -17.53 -2.30
N ARG A 45 -15.46 -18.00 -2.06
CA ARG A 45 -15.17 -19.15 -1.20
C ARG A 45 -15.19 -18.84 0.30
N GLY A 46 -15.24 -17.58 0.68
CA GLY A 46 -15.33 -17.11 2.05
C GLY A 46 -14.63 -15.79 2.27
N HIS A 47 -15.29 -14.88 2.97
CA HIS A 47 -14.85 -13.53 3.30
C HIS A 47 -15.32 -13.12 4.68
N ILE A 48 -14.80 -12.04 5.24
CA ILE A 48 -15.27 -11.51 6.53
C ILE A 48 -16.73 -11.06 6.35
N PRO A 49 -17.66 -11.45 7.26
CA PRO A 49 -19.07 -11.12 7.14
C PRO A 49 -19.33 -9.62 6.90
N GLY A 50 -20.06 -9.32 5.84
CA GLY A 50 -20.40 -7.95 5.43
C GLY A 50 -19.36 -7.26 4.55
N ALA A 51 -18.27 -7.92 4.21
CA ALA A 51 -17.27 -7.35 3.30
C ALA A 51 -17.78 -7.25 1.85
N VAL A 52 -17.27 -6.25 1.15
CA VAL A 52 -17.46 -6.04 -0.29
C VAL A 52 -16.15 -6.40 -1.00
N HIS A 53 -16.24 -7.14 -2.09
CA HIS A 53 -15.07 -7.42 -2.92
C HIS A 53 -14.67 -6.18 -3.73
N VAL A 54 -13.37 -5.88 -3.75
CA VAL A 54 -12.77 -4.81 -4.54
C VAL A 54 -11.83 -5.44 -5.58
N ASP A 55 -12.15 -5.24 -6.85
CA ASP A 55 -11.29 -5.69 -7.95
C ASP A 55 -10.13 -4.72 -8.16
N LEU A 56 -8.93 -5.10 -7.70
CA LEU A 56 -7.77 -4.22 -7.73
C LEU A 56 -7.45 -3.70 -9.14
N PRO A 57 -7.39 -4.53 -10.20
CA PRO A 57 -7.11 -4.04 -11.55
C PRO A 57 -8.18 -3.10 -12.11
N GLY A 58 -9.44 -3.35 -11.83
CA GLY A 58 -10.58 -2.62 -12.42
C GLY A 58 -11.07 -1.44 -11.60
N GLU A 59 -10.83 -1.41 -10.27
CA GLU A 59 -11.39 -0.39 -9.37
C GLU A 59 -10.32 0.42 -8.63
N LEU A 60 -9.11 -0.14 -8.42
CA LEU A 60 -7.98 0.55 -7.79
C LEU A 60 -6.86 0.90 -8.79
N ALA A 61 -7.12 0.67 -10.06
CA ALA A 61 -6.27 1.01 -11.19
C ALA A 61 -7.13 1.29 -12.41
N ARG A 62 -6.53 1.75 -13.48
CA ARG A 62 -7.15 1.84 -14.80
C ARG A 62 -6.30 1.13 -15.85
N PRO A 63 -6.87 0.76 -16.99
CA PRO A 63 -6.06 0.39 -18.15
C PRO A 63 -5.11 1.53 -18.53
N GLY A 64 -3.90 1.20 -18.91
CA GLY A 64 -2.89 2.18 -19.27
C GLY A 64 -1.92 1.66 -20.31
N ARG A 65 -1.07 2.55 -20.82
CA ARG A 65 0.03 2.19 -21.70
C ARG A 65 1.18 1.64 -20.88
N PRO A 66 2.11 0.87 -21.47
CA PRO A 66 3.26 0.31 -20.76
C PRO A 66 4.06 1.35 -19.94
N GLU A 67 4.20 2.58 -20.46
CA GLU A 67 4.93 3.67 -19.82
C GLU A 67 4.23 4.24 -18.59
N GLU A 68 2.95 3.93 -18.40
CA GLU A 68 2.18 4.30 -17.21
C GLU A 68 2.27 3.22 -16.11
N GLY A 69 2.81 2.04 -16.46
CA GLY A 69 2.92 0.89 -15.58
C GLY A 69 1.67 -0.01 -15.60
N ARG A 70 1.75 -1.14 -14.88
CA ARG A 70 0.68 -2.15 -14.89
C ARG A 70 -0.58 -1.74 -14.14
N HIS A 71 -0.47 -0.87 -13.15
CA HIS A 71 -1.59 -0.39 -12.34
C HIS A 71 -1.53 1.14 -12.19
N PRO A 72 -1.76 1.90 -13.27
CA PRO A 72 -1.87 3.36 -13.18
C PRO A 72 -2.94 3.76 -12.17
N LEU A 73 -2.84 4.94 -11.61
CA LEU A 73 -3.86 5.45 -10.71
C LEU A 73 -5.20 5.56 -11.45
N PRO A 74 -6.32 5.18 -10.83
CA PRO A 74 -7.64 5.38 -11.42
C PRO A 74 -7.93 6.89 -11.55
N GLU A 75 -8.79 7.24 -12.46
CA GLU A 75 -9.31 8.61 -12.52
C GLU A 75 -10.13 8.89 -11.25
N PRO A 76 -10.04 10.10 -10.68
CA PRO A 76 -10.74 10.43 -9.43
C PRO A 76 -12.26 10.17 -9.49
N GLY A 77 -12.88 10.39 -10.63
CA GLY A 77 -14.31 10.13 -10.85
C GLY A 77 -14.65 8.63 -10.81
N ASP A 78 -13.80 7.79 -11.38
CA ASP A 78 -13.99 6.33 -11.37
C ASP A 78 -13.78 5.75 -9.97
N LEU A 79 -12.77 6.24 -9.24
CA LEU A 79 -12.55 5.86 -7.85
C LEU A 79 -13.75 6.26 -6.97
N GLN A 80 -14.30 7.47 -7.18
CA GLN A 80 -15.49 7.92 -6.47
C GLN A 80 -16.72 7.06 -6.78
N ALA A 81 -16.93 6.71 -8.05
CA ALA A 81 -18.02 5.82 -8.43
C ALA A 81 -17.88 4.45 -7.77
N SER A 82 -16.66 3.90 -7.70
CA SER A 82 -16.36 2.65 -6.99
C SER A 82 -16.61 2.78 -5.49
N ALA A 83 -16.10 3.84 -4.85
CA ALA A 83 -16.29 4.09 -3.43
C ALA A 83 -17.78 4.16 -3.04
N ARG A 84 -18.59 4.82 -3.86
CA ARG A 84 -20.05 4.86 -3.67
C ARG A 84 -20.69 3.49 -3.83
N ARG A 85 -20.29 2.67 -4.80
CA ARG A 85 -20.77 1.28 -4.94
C ARG A 85 -20.40 0.42 -3.74
N TRP A 86 -19.28 0.67 -3.09
CA TRP A 86 -18.86 -0.01 -1.85
C TRP A 86 -19.64 0.47 -0.60
N GLY A 87 -20.53 1.46 -0.74
CA GLY A 87 -21.34 2.01 0.34
C GLY A 87 -20.61 3.03 1.20
N ILE A 88 -19.57 3.68 0.68
CA ILE A 88 -18.79 4.68 1.43
C ILE A 88 -19.51 6.03 1.42
N ASN A 89 -19.75 6.57 2.61
CA ASN A 89 -20.18 7.94 2.87
C ASN A 89 -19.01 8.78 3.40
N GLU A 90 -19.19 10.08 3.54
CA GLU A 90 -18.13 10.99 3.98
C GLU A 90 -17.57 10.66 5.37
N ASP A 91 -18.41 10.19 6.28
CA ASP A 91 -18.10 9.84 7.65
C ASP A 91 -17.83 8.34 7.89
N SER A 92 -17.73 7.55 6.84
CA SER A 92 -17.53 6.10 6.93
C SER A 92 -16.22 5.74 7.63
N ASP A 93 -16.28 4.81 8.59
CA ASP A 93 -15.14 4.07 9.09
C ASP A 93 -14.86 2.90 8.13
N ILE A 94 -13.67 2.84 7.57
CA ILE A 94 -13.34 1.90 6.49
C ILE A 94 -12.21 0.98 6.95
N VAL A 95 -12.40 -0.32 6.77
CA VAL A 95 -11.36 -1.32 7.00
C VAL A 95 -11.11 -2.08 5.71
N VAL A 96 -9.87 -2.06 5.25
CA VAL A 96 -9.41 -2.79 4.07
C VAL A 96 -8.60 -4.01 4.48
N TYR A 97 -8.75 -5.13 3.79
CA TYR A 97 -7.97 -6.33 4.07
C TYR A 97 -7.68 -7.14 2.80
N ASP A 98 -6.71 -8.04 2.91
CA ASP A 98 -6.40 -9.02 1.88
C ASP A 98 -5.98 -10.35 2.51
N ALA A 99 -5.41 -11.28 1.72
CA ALA A 99 -4.82 -12.53 2.20
C ALA A 99 -3.29 -12.53 2.09
N ARG A 100 -2.66 -11.36 1.96
CA ARG A 100 -1.22 -11.16 1.80
C ARG A 100 -0.66 -10.17 2.80
N ALA A 101 -1.21 -10.19 4.02
CA ALA A 101 -0.76 -9.37 5.14
C ALA A 101 -0.76 -7.85 4.88
N GLY A 102 -1.72 -7.37 4.09
CA GLY A 102 -1.89 -5.94 3.80
C GLY A 102 -1.25 -5.47 2.50
N LEU A 103 -0.45 -6.29 1.81
CA LEU A 103 0.29 -5.87 0.61
C LEU A 103 -0.61 -5.35 -0.53
N SER A 104 -1.80 -5.93 -0.70
CA SER A 104 -2.79 -5.47 -1.69
C SER A 104 -3.76 -4.46 -1.07
N ALA A 105 -4.17 -4.69 0.19
CA ALA A 105 -5.03 -3.78 0.95
C ALA A 105 -4.42 -2.38 1.11
N GLY A 106 -3.08 -2.29 1.21
CA GLY A 106 -2.35 -1.03 1.23
C GLY A 106 -2.62 -0.14 0.01
N ARG A 107 -2.92 -0.73 -1.16
CA ARG A 107 -3.30 0.05 -2.36
C ARG A 107 -4.65 0.75 -2.17
N ALA A 108 -5.66 0.05 -1.63
CA ALA A 108 -6.95 0.66 -1.32
C ALA A 108 -6.81 1.72 -0.22
N TRP A 109 -6.10 1.41 0.87
CA TRP A 109 -5.81 2.36 1.94
C TRP A 109 -5.18 3.64 1.37
N TRP A 110 -4.14 3.51 0.56
CA TRP A 110 -3.43 4.65 0.00
C TRP A 110 -4.33 5.51 -0.91
N LEU A 111 -5.10 4.87 -1.82
CA LEU A 111 -6.00 5.57 -2.74
C LEU A 111 -7.09 6.34 -2.01
N LEU A 112 -7.71 5.72 -1.00
CA LEU A 112 -8.77 6.37 -0.21
C LEU A 112 -8.21 7.53 0.63
N ARG A 113 -7.02 7.37 1.22
CA ARG A 113 -6.29 8.45 1.91
C ARG A 113 -5.87 9.56 0.95
N TRP A 114 -5.35 9.20 -0.22
CA TRP A 114 -5.01 10.15 -1.28
C TRP A 114 -6.23 10.93 -1.77
N ALA A 115 -7.39 10.30 -1.76
CA ALA A 115 -8.67 10.87 -2.14
C ALA A 115 -9.39 11.63 -1.01
N GLY A 116 -8.76 11.79 0.18
CA GLY A 116 -9.23 12.64 1.26
C GLY A 116 -9.97 11.96 2.41
N LEU A 117 -10.15 10.64 2.36
CA LEU A 117 -10.78 9.89 3.46
C LEU A 117 -9.78 9.64 4.60
N GLU A 118 -10.11 10.06 5.80
CA GLU A 118 -9.22 9.96 6.96
C GLU A 118 -9.39 8.66 7.75
N SER A 119 -10.60 8.14 7.86
CA SER A 119 -10.94 6.94 8.63
C SER A 119 -10.77 5.67 7.82
N VAL A 120 -9.54 5.38 7.35
CA VAL A 120 -9.22 4.17 6.60
C VAL A 120 -8.12 3.39 7.33
N ARG A 121 -8.38 2.12 7.67
CA ARG A 121 -7.43 1.25 8.37
C ARG A 121 -7.26 -0.08 7.64
N ILE A 122 -6.06 -0.65 7.77
CA ILE A 122 -5.74 -1.99 7.26
C ILE A 122 -5.95 -3.00 8.40
N LEU A 123 -6.63 -4.11 8.13
CA LEU A 123 -6.72 -5.21 9.10
C LEU A 123 -5.33 -5.87 9.22
N ASP A 124 -4.73 -5.75 10.40
CA ASP A 124 -3.42 -6.30 10.67
C ASP A 124 -3.42 -7.84 10.59
N GLY A 125 -2.53 -8.39 9.78
CA GLY A 125 -2.49 -9.80 9.44
C GLY A 125 -3.58 -10.27 8.46
N GLY A 126 -4.49 -9.39 8.04
CA GLY A 126 -5.50 -9.63 7.02
C GLY A 126 -6.43 -10.80 7.32
N LEU A 127 -6.93 -11.46 6.26
CA LEU A 127 -7.81 -12.63 6.37
C LEU A 127 -7.17 -13.80 7.11
N GLY A 128 -5.84 -13.95 7.00
CA GLY A 128 -5.09 -14.99 7.71
C GLY A 128 -5.23 -14.87 9.22
N ALA A 129 -5.01 -13.69 9.78
CA ALA A 129 -5.15 -13.43 11.21
C ALA A 129 -6.60 -13.56 11.68
N TRP A 130 -7.58 -13.12 10.87
CA TRP A 130 -9.02 -13.30 11.16
C TRP A 130 -9.38 -14.77 11.34
N THR A 131 -9.00 -15.62 10.39
CA THR A 131 -9.30 -17.06 10.43
C THR A 131 -8.51 -17.80 11.51
N ALA A 132 -7.25 -17.45 11.73
CA ALA A 132 -6.43 -18.01 12.78
C ALA A 132 -6.97 -17.71 14.19
N SER A 133 -7.68 -16.59 14.35
CA SER A 133 -8.38 -16.22 15.58
C SER A 133 -9.74 -16.93 15.76
N GLY A 134 -10.12 -17.87 14.86
CA GLY A 134 -11.34 -18.65 14.96
C GLY A 134 -12.62 -17.91 14.56
N HIS A 135 -12.51 -16.76 13.93
CA HIS A 135 -13.69 -15.99 13.49
C HIS A 135 -14.30 -16.58 12.21
N PRO A 136 -15.64 -16.52 12.06
CA PRO A 136 -16.34 -17.12 10.93
C PRO A 136 -16.10 -16.34 9.63
N LEU A 137 -16.25 -17.07 8.51
CA LEU A 137 -16.37 -16.51 7.17
C LEU A 137 -17.82 -16.59 6.70
N SER A 138 -18.21 -15.64 5.84
CA SER A 138 -19.47 -15.66 5.10
C SER A 138 -19.23 -16.09 3.65
N LEU A 139 -20.23 -16.77 3.07
CA LEU A 139 -20.34 -17.04 1.64
C LEU A 139 -21.37 -16.12 0.98
N GLU A 140 -22.13 -15.38 1.77
CA GLU A 140 -23.19 -14.49 1.28
C GLU A 140 -22.60 -13.18 0.79
N PRO A 141 -22.81 -12.79 -0.47
CA PRO A 141 -22.29 -11.53 -0.99
C PRO A 141 -22.95 -10.36 -0.27
N SER A 142 -22.14 -9.35 0.02
CA SER A 142 -22.62 -8.07 0.55
C SER A 142 -23.08 -7.19 -0.62
N ALA A 143 -24.25 -6.59 -0.48
CA ALA A 143 -24.81 -5.62 -1.43
C ALA A 143 -25.18 -4.35 -0.67
N PRO A 144 -24.21 -3.49 -0.31
CA PRO A 144 -24.50 -2.26 0.42
C PRO A 144 -25.33 -1.30 -0.44
N LEU A 145 -26.11 -0.45 0.21
CA LEU A 145 -26.69 0.70 -0.47
C LEU A 145 -25.55 1.60 -0.95
N PRO A 146 -25.67 2.21 -2.16
CA PRO A 146 -24.68 3.15 -2.62
C PRO A 146 -24.49 4.31 -1.64
N GLY A 147 -23.23 4.64 -1.36
CA GLY A 147 -22.88 5.81 -0.54
C GLY A 147 -22.91 7.11 -1.34
N ASP A 148 -22.61 8.20 -0.66
CA ASP A 148 -22.70 9.56 -1.21
C ASP A 148 -21.35 10.32 -1.18
N VAL A 149 -20.25 9.66 -0.80
CA VAL A 149 -18.94 10.27 -0.62
C VAL A 149 -18.52 11.14 -1.82
N VAL A 150 -17.88 12.28 -1.54
CA VAL A 150 -17.22 13.12 -2.53
C VAL A 150 -15.71 13.07 -2.28
N LEU A 151 -14.98 12.58 -3.27
CA LEU A 151 -13.53 12.39 -3.18
C LEU A 151 -12.78 13.61 -3.74
N THR A 152 -11.69 13.98 -3.06
CA THR A 152 -10.79 15.07 -3.48
C THR A 152 -9.37 14.53 -3.55
N SER A 153 -8.84 14.30 -4.75
CA SER A 153 -7.53 13.71 -4.97
C SER A 153 -6.35 14.62 -4.55
N GLY A 154 -5.17 14.03 -4.35
CA GLY A 154 -3.91 14.77 -4.13
C GLY A 154 -3.54 15.01 -2.67
N ARG A 155 -4.19 14.35 -1.70
CA ARG A 155 -3.87 14.49 -0.27
C ARG A 155 -2.57 13.79 0.16
N LEU A 156 -2.11 12.82 -0.61
CA LEU A 156 -0.82 12.17 -0.37
C LEU A 156 0.16 12.48 -1.51
N PRO A 157 1.47 12.58 -1.22
CA PRO A 157 2.46 12.96 -2.21
C PRO A 157 2.69 11.85 -3.26
N VAL A 158 2.74 12.25 -4.52
CA VAL A 158 3.00 11.42 -5.69
C VAL A 158 4.17 12.02 -6.46
N ILE A 159 5.01 11.17 -7.04
CA ILE A 159 6.09 11.57 -7.94
C ILE A 159 5.99 10.82 -9.26
N ASP A 160 6.53 11.43 -10.30
CA ASP A 160 6.70 10.82 -11.62
C ASP A 160 8.06 10.12 -11.76
N ALA A 161 8.35 9.61 -12.96
CA ALA A 161 9.57 8.88 -13.24
C ALA A 161 10.82 9.76 -13.23
N ASP A 162 10.74 11.03 -13.62
CA ASP A 162 11.88 11.95 -13.60
C ASP A 162 12.23 12.35 -12.18
N GLN A 163 11.21 12.61 -11.36
CA GLN A 163 11.36 12.84 -9.94
C GLN A 163 11.92 11.59 -9.25
N ALA A 164 11.46 10.38 -9.61
CA ALA A 164 12.01 9.13 -9.06
C ALA A 164 13.50 8.98 -9.37
N ALA A 165 13.95 9.35 -10.59
CA ALA A 165 15.37 9.38 -10.93
C ALA A 165 16.16 10.36 -10.05
N GLU A 166 15.58 11.53 -9.75
CA GLU A 166 16.21 12.52 -8.87
C GLU A 166 16.34 12.02 -7.43
N TYR A 167 15.27 11.41 -6.89
CA TYR A 167 15.32 10.77 -5.58
C TYR A 167 16.37 9.64 -5.52
N ALA A 168 16.44 8.82 -6.57
CA ALA A 168 17.40 7.71 -6.65
C ALA A 168 18.85 8.21 -6.64
N ARG A 169 19.19 9.25 -7.42
CA ARG A 169 20.54 9.86 -7.45
C ARG A 169 21.00 10.38 -6.08
N ARG A 170 20.07 10.64 -5.17
CA ARG A 170 20.34 11.09 -3.79
C ARG A 170 20.25 9.98 -2.75
N GLY A 171 20.03 8.73 -3.16
CA GLY A 171 19.81 7.62 -2.23
C GLY A 171 18.52 7.73 -1.40
N LEU A 172 17.51 8.45 -1.91
CA LEU A 172 16.25 8.72 -1.23
C LEU A 172 15.05 7.98 -1.87
N LEU A 173 15.30 7.12 -2.86
CA LEU A 173 14.30 6.26 -3.49
C LEU A 173 14.44 4.83 -2.97
N PHE A 174 13.35 4.24 -2.48
CA PHE A 174 13.33 2.89 -1.96
C PHE A 174 12.51 1.94 -2.84
N ASP A 175 13.08 0.76 -3.09
CA ASP A 175 12.42 -0.35 -3.78
C ASP A 175 11.76 -1.28 -2.76
N ALA A 176 10.44 -1.34 -2.76
CA ALA A 176 9.66 -2.16 -1.83
C ALA A 176 9.48 -3.63 -2.29
N ARG A 177 10.10 -4.04 -3.40
CA ARG A 177 10.10 -5.43 -3.86
C ARG A 177 11.02 -6.29 -2.99
N GLY A 178 10.87 -7.62 -3.10
CA GLY A 178 11.83 -8.55 -2.49
C GLY A 178 13.21 -8.42 -3.14
N SER A 179 14.26 -8.75 -2.37
CA SER A 179 15.67 -8.60 -2.77
C SER A 179 16.00 -9.27 -4.11
N ASP A 180 15.48 -10.49 -4.33
CA ASP A 180 15.68 -11.19 -5.61
C ASP A 180 15.13 -10.41 -6.82
N ALA A 181 14.00 -9.70 -6.66
CA ALA A 181 13.42 -8.89 -7.74
C ALA A 181 14.20 -7.60 -7.94
N TYR A 182 14.73 -7.02 -6.88
CA TYR A 182 15.60 -5.87 -6.90
C TYR A 182 16.92 -6.20 -7.65
N GLU A 183 17.59 -7.29 -7.29
CA GLU A 183 18.86 -7.71 -7.87
C GLU A 183 18.76 -8.03 -9.37
N ARG A 184 17.61 -8.56 -9.83
CA ARG A 184 17.33 -8.80 -11.25
C ARG A 184 17.13 -7.53 -12.07
N GLY A 185 16.94 -6.39 -11.42
CA GLY A 185 16.83 -5.09 -12.08
C GLY A 185 16.12 -4.08 -11.19
N HIS A 186 16.72 -2.92 -11.02
CA HIS A 186 16.18 -1.81 -10.22
C HIS A 186 16.50 -0.45 -10.85
N ILE A 187 15.89 0.59 -10.34
CA ILE A 187 16.16 1.98 -10.72
C ILE A 187 17.57 2.34 -10.21
N PRO A 188 18.50 2.81 -11.06
CA PRO A 188 19.86 3.12 -10.65
C PRO A 188 19.90 4.11 -9.48
N GLY A 189 20.61 3.74 -8.39
CA GLY A 189 20.71 4.53 -7.17
C GLY A 189 19.58 4.33 -6.17
N ALA A 190 18.54 3.56 -6.51
CA ALA A 190 17.51 3.18 -5.54
C ALA A 190 18.08 2.15 -4.52
N LEU A 191 17.55 2.20 -3.30
CA LEU A 191 17.93 1.30 -2.21
C LEU A 191 16.88 0.20 -2.01
N SER A 192 17.32 -1.03 -1.72
CA SER A 192 16.42 -2.14 -1.43
C SER A 192 15.78 -2.00 -0.04
N LEU A 193 14.43 -1.95 0.00
CA LEU A 193 13.66 -1.86 1.24
C LEU A 193 12.39 -2.73 1.14
N PRO A 194 12.52 -4.07 1.16
CA PRO A 194 11.40 -4.98 0.96
C PRO A 194 10.23 -4.72 1.93
N ALA A 195 9.04 -4.48 1.38
CA ALA A 195 7.84 -4.21 2.17
C ALA A 195 7.45 -5.38 3.08
N ALA A 196 7.70 -6.62 2.64
CA ALA A 196 7.43 -7.83 3.42
C ALA A 196 8.29 -7.92 4.70
N ALA A 197 9.43 -7.24 4.76
CA ALA A 197 10.27 -7.21 5.96
C ALA A 197 9.71 -6.33 7.10
N ASN A 198 8.57 -5.68 6.90
CA ASN A 198 7.80 -5.02 7.96
C ASN A 198 6.88 -5.97 8.71
N LEU A 199 6.80 -7.22 8.27
CA LEU A 199 5.88 -8.22 8.80
C LEU A 199 6.64 -9.24 9.65
N GLY A 200 6.03 -9.62 10.76
CA GLY A 200 6.44 -10.77 11.56
C GLY A 200 5.97 -12.10 10.96
N GLU A 201 6.34 -13.21 11.60
CA GLU A 201 6.02 -14.59 11.15
C GLU A 201 4.51 -14.83 11.01
N ALA A 202 3.69 -14.19 11.85
CA ALA A 202 2.23 -14.30 11.77
C ALA A 202 1.60 -13.44 10.66
N GLY A 203 2.40 -12.72 9.86
CA GLY A 203 1.93 -11.79 8.85
C GLY A 203 1.34 -10.49 9.40
N THR A 204 1.48 -10.22 10.69
CA THR A 204 1.14 -8.93 11.30
C THR A 204 2.32 -7.97 11.22
N LEU A 205 2.07 -6.68 11.34
CA LEU A 205 3.15 -5.70 11.43
C LEU A 205 4.09 -6.01 12.60
N LEU A 206 5.37 -5.75 12.41
CA LEU A 206 6.33 -5.71 13.51
C LEU A 206 5.89 -4.68 14.56
N ALA A 207 6.31 -4.88 15.81
CA ALA A 207 6.08 -3.92 16.87
C ALA A 207 6.61 -2.52 16.49
N PRO A 208 5.96 -1.43 16.94
CA PRO A 208 6.36 -0.06 16.57
C PRO A 208 7.85 0.24 16.83
N GLU A 209 8.42 -0.30 17.90
CA GLU A 209 9.83 -0.13 18.26
C GLU A 209 10.75 -0.82 17.25
N ALA A 210 10.38 -2.01 16.77
CA ALA A 210 11.13 -2.75 15.75
C ALA A 210 11.06 -2.04 14.39
N LEU A 211 9.89 -1.51 14.03
CA LEU A 211 9.73 -0.68 12.83
C LEU A 211 10.57 0.59 12.93
N ARG A 212 10.55 1.31 14.05
CA ARG A 212 11.39 2.50 14.26
C ARG A 212 12.88 2.18 14.15
N ALA A 213 13.33 1.09 14.80
CA ALA A 213 14.72 0.65 14.70
C ALA A 213 15.11 0.32 13.26
N ARG A 214 14.23 -0.35 12.52
CA ARG A 214 14.44 -0.67 11.10
C ARG A 214 14.65 0.59 10.24
N TYR A 215 13.84 1.61 10.47
CA TYR A 215 13.90 2.84 9.67
C TYR A 215 14.90 3.85 10.22
N ALA A 216 15.29 3.77 11.48
CA ALA A 216 16.29 4.66 12.08
C ALA A 216 17.66 4.57 11.37
N ALA A 217 18.05 3.37 10.92
CA ALA A 217 19.30 3.18 10.16
C ALA A 217 19.22 3.75 8.72
N LEU A 218 18.01 3.99 8.21
CA LEU A 218 17.76 4.57 6.88
C LEU A 218 17.54 6.09 6.96
N LEU A 219 17.35 6.62 8.17
CA LEU A 219 17.22 8.04 8.45
C LEU A 219 18.54 8.51 9.06
N PRO A 220 19.53 8.95 8.27
CA PRO A 220 20.76 9.49 8.81
C PRO A 220 20.43 10.58 9.82
N GLY A 221 21.12 10.63 10.95
CA GLY A 221 20.87 11.50 12.12
C GLY A 221 20.95 13.01 11.87
N GLY A 222 20.85 13.42 10.62
CA GLY A 222 20.63 14.77 10.15
C GLY A 222 19.39 14.79 9.25
N GLN A 223 18.57 15.83 9.36
CA GLN A 223 17.50 16.09 8.40
C GLN A 223 18.08 15.95 7.00
N PRO A 224 17.57 15.03 6.13
CA PRO A 224 18.04 14.95 4.77
C PRO A 224 17.91 16.33 4.14
N GLN A 225 18.93 16.78 3.41
CA GLN A 225 18.80 18.01 2.64
C GLN A 225 17.51 17.91 1.84
N ARG A 226 16.58 18.83 2.10
CA ARG A 226 15.22 18.79 1.56
C ARG A 226 15.29 18.49 0.07
N PRO A 227 14.79 17.30 -0.40
CA PRO A 227 14.82 16.97 -1.81
C PRO A 227 13.94 17.97 -2.57
N PRO A 228 14.14 18.15 -3.86
CA PRO A 228 13.26 18.97 -4.70
C PRO A 228 11.97 18.21 -5.00
N GLY A 229 11.19 17.90 -3.96
CA GLY A 229 9.99 17.08 -4.10
C GLY A 229 9.04 17.22 -2.92
N PRO A 230 7.87 16.56 -3.01
CA PRO A 230 6.77 16.73 -2.05
C PRO A 230 6.99 16.00 -0.72
N ALA A 231 8.01 15.13 -0.59
CA ALA A 231 8.33 14.39 0.62
C ALA A 231 9.85 14.13 0.74
N PRO A 232 10.40 13.84 1.95
CA PRO A 232 11.83 13.58 2.14
C PRO A 232 12.32 12.30 1.44
N PHE A 233 11.46 11.32 1.26
CA PHE A 233 11.74 10.04 0.64
C PHE A 233 10.69 9.69 -0.39
N ALA A 234 11.00 8.73 -1.26
CA ALA A 234 10.04 8.15 -2.18
C ALA A 234 10.16 6.63 -2.22
N VAL A 235 9.07 5.96 -2.56
CA VAL A 235 9.02 4.51 -2.67
C VAL A 235 8.36 4.08 -3.98
N TYR A 236 8.86 2.98 -4.53
CA TYR A 236 8.26 2.27 -5.65
C TYR A 236 8.28 0.75 -5.41
N CYS A 237 7.62 0.00 -6.27
CA CYS A 237 7.70 -1.47 -6.27
C CYS A 237 7.61 -2.04 -7.69
N GLY A 238 6.93 -3.16 -7.90
CA GLY A 238 6.67 -3.70 -9.24
C GLY A 238 5.65 -2.89 -10.05
N SER A 239 4.57 -2.42 -9.41
CA SER A 239 3.44 -1.76 -10.07
C SER A 239 2.63 -0.83 -9.14
N GLY A 240 3.26 -0.28 -8.10
CA GLY A 240 2.63 0.68 -7.19
C GLY A 240 1.67 0.07 -6.15
N VAL A 241 1.61 -1.26 -6.03
CA VAL A 241 0.73 -1.95 -5.06
C VAL A 241 1.43 -2.13 -3.71
N ALA A 242 2.52 -2.91 -3.66
CA ALA A 242 3.26 -3.12 -2.40
C ALA A 242 3.94 -1.84 -1.89
N ALA A 243 4.29 -0.90 -2.78
CA ALA A 243 4.79 0.41 -2.38
C ALA A 243 3.74 1.24 -1.63
N ALA A 244 2.47 1.13 -2.00
CA ALA A 244 1.38 1.77 -1.27
C ALA A 244 1.24 1.22 0.17
N PHE A 245 1.43 -0.09 0.37
CA PHE A 245 1.54 -0.68 1.70
C PHE A 245 2.77 -0.13 2.46
N GLN A 246 3.92 -0.01 1.79
CA GLN A 246 5.11 0.59 2.39
C GLN A 246 4.85 2.03 2.87
N VAL A 247 4.08 2.82 2.08
CA VAL A 247 3.63 4.17 2.50
C VAL A 247 2.81 4.11 3.78
N SER A 248 1.89 3.14 3.92
CA SER A 248 1.06 3.02 5.14
C SER A 248 1.90 2.70 6.38
N VAL A 249 2.92 1.85 6.23
CA VAL A 249 3.84 1.52 7.34
C VAL A 249 4.65 2.74 7.77
N LEU A 250 5.16 3.53 6.81
CA LEU A 250 5.91 4.75 7.12
C LEU A 250 5.00 5.83 7.71
N ALA A 251 3.75 5.93 7.23
CA ALA A 251 2.76 6.84 7.82
C ALA A 251 2.42 6.47 9.27
N ALA A 252 2.43 5.17 9.63
CA ALA A 252 2.26 4.73 11.03
C ALA A 252 3.39 5.17 11.96
N LEU A 253 4.53 5.61 11.40
CA LEU A 253 5.70 6.14 12.10
C LEU A 253 5.84 7.66 11.94
N ASP A 254 4.83 8.33 11.38
CA ASP A 254 4.85 9.76 11.06
C ASP A 254 5.99 10.16 10.09
N ILE A 255 6.43 9.22 9.24
CA ILE A 255 7.47 9.46 8.23
C ILE A 255 6.81 9.80 6.89
N PRO A 256 6.89 11.04 6.42
CA PRO A 256 6.33 11.43 5.13
C PRO A 256 7.10 10.79 3.97
N VAL A 257 6.39 10.16 3.04
CA VAL A 257 6.98 9.49 1.88
C VAL A 257 6.10 9.67 0.64
N ALA A 258 6.71 9.91 -0.51
CA ALA A 258 6.02 9.98 -1.79
C ALA A 258 5.92 8.60 -2.45
N LEU A 259 4.82 8.35 -3.14
CA LEU A 259 4.66 7.16 -3.96
C LEU A 259 5.05 7.47 -5.42
N TYR A 260 5.86 6.59 -6.04
CA TYR A 260 5.98 6.50 -7.49
C TYR A 260 5.03 5.39 -8.00
N PRO A 261 3.81 5.72 -8.44
CA PRO A 261 2.79 4.71 -8.79
C PRO A 261 3.16 3.89 -10.02
N GLY A 262 3.80 4.48 -11.03
CA GLY A 262 4.27 3.78 -12.23
C GLY A 262 5.26 2.66 -11.92
N SER A 263 6.09 2.86 -10.92
CA SER A 263 6.99 1.85 -10.35
C SER A 263 7.91 1.21 -11.41
N TRP A 264 8.45 0.03 -11.09
CA TRP A 264 9.34 -0.70 -11.99
C TRP A 264 8.69 -1.02 -13.35
N SER A 265 7.39 -1.31 -13.37
CA SER A 265 6.71 -1.65 -14.63
C SER A 265 6.65 -0.49 -15.62
N ALA A 266 6.52 0.75 -15.15
CA ALA A 266 6.61 1.93 -16.00
C ALA A 266 8.08 2.24 -16.37
N TRP A 267 8.96 2.20 -15.36
CA TRP A 267 10.38 2.50 -15.55
C TRP A 267 11.03 1.60 -16.60
N SER A 268 10.86 0.29 -16.47
CA SER A 268 11.47 -0.70 -17.35
C SER A 268 10.82 -0.78 -18.75
N ALA A 269 9.64 -0.21 -18.92
CA ALA A 269 8.98 -0.10 -20.22
C ALA A 269 9.48 1.09 -21.07
N ASP A 270 10.14 2.07 -20.47
CA ASP A 270 10.74 3.19 -21.20
C ASP A 270 12.19 2.84 -21.59
N PRO A 271 12.47 2.59 -22.89
CA PRO A 271 13.81 2.19 -23.34
C PRO A 271 14.88 3.29 -23.16
N ARG A 272 14.49 4.50 -22.82
CA ARG A 272 15.42 5.62 -22.54
C ARG A 272 15.94 5.59 -21.10
N ARG A 273 15.36 4.74 -20.24
CA ARG A 273 15.73 4.65 -18.83
C ARG A 273 16.68 3.51 -18.58
N GLU A 274 17.80 3.84 -17.95
CA GLU A 274 18.78 2.85 -17.52
C GLU A 274 18.25 2.01 -16.37
N THR A 275 18.76 0.78 -16.26
CA THR A 275 18.49 -0.15 -15.18
C THR A 275 19.79 -0.62 -14.56
N ALA A 276 19.82 -0.80 -13.26
CA ALA A 276 20.92 -1.40 -12.54
C ALA A 276 20.61 -2.85 -12.17
N LEU A 277 21.65 -3.66 -11.99
CA LEU A 277 21.59 -5.08 -11.60
C LEU A 277 22.42 -5.30 -10.34
N GLY A 278 22.15 -6.38 -9.62
CA GLY A 278 22.92 -6.77 -8.44
C GLY A 278 22.41 -6.15 -7.14
N PRO A 279 23.15 -6.29 -6.03
CA PRO A 279 22.68 -5.92 -4.69
C PRO A 279 22.51 -4.40 -4.48
N GLY A 280 23.03 -3.57 -5.38
CA GLY A 280 22.98 -2.11 -5.22
C GLY A 280 23.90 -1.57 -4.12
N PRO A 281 23.88 -0.26 -3.85
CA PRO A 281 24.64 0.33 -2.76
C PRO A 281 24.10 -0.15 -1.41
N ASP A 282 24.99 -0.43 -0.46
CA ASP A 282 24.62 -0.67 0.92
C ASP A 282 24.14 0.66 1.53
N PRO A 283 23.00 0.69 2.26
CA PRO A 283 22.59 1.88 3.00
C PRO A 283 23.69 2.43 3.95
N ALA A 284 24.56 1.57 4.45
CA ALA A 284 25.72 1.98 5.26
C ALA A 284 26.81 2.73 4.46
N ASP A 285 26.89 2.53 3.15
CA ASP A 285 27.85 3.21 2.28
C ASP A 285 27.50 4.69 2.03
N LEU A 286 26.25 5.08 2.27
CA LEU A 286 25.77 6.45 2.11
C LEU A 286 26.28 7.40 3.23
N GLU A 287 26.73 6.84 4.37
CA GLU A 287 27.29 7.63 5.48
C GLU A 287 28.75 8.07 5.23
N SER A 288 29.45 7.50 4.25
CA SER A 288 30.89 7.72 4.02
C SER A 288 31.24 8.69 2.90
N GLY A 289 30.26 9.31 2.25
CA GLY A 289 30.41 10.19 1.08
C GLY A 289 30.06 11.66 1.31
N GLY A 290 30.35 12.20 2.49
CA GLY A 290 30.15 13.61 2.88
C GLY A 290 31.43 14.42 2.86
#